data_8d412b1b69b65784436d7bab81e15bc7
#
_entry.id   8d412b1b69b65784436d7bab81e15bc7
#
_cell.length_a   1.000
_cell.length_b   1.000
_cell.length_c   1.000
_cell.angle_alpha   90.00
_cell.angle_beta   90.00
_cell.angle_gamma   90.00
#
_symmetry.space_group_name_H-M   'P 1'
#
loop_
_entity.id
_entity.type
_entity.pdbx_description
1 polymer ?
#
loop_
_entity_poly.entity_id
_entity_poly.type
_entity_poly.pdbx_seq_one_letter_code
_entity_poly.pdbx_strand_id
1 'polypeptide(L)'
;MSDGYSSRFRKFHLFVILAVVFTTVYVGYRHGPLIVSIGEERFSSRDESSASLGHEFLPKNFTLPDDVLTDPNAPAFANSSRMYLVDIRRLFEIGQTIEVIIELFDGYGKRRTIGGDDVRVRLYNDDLKAYASGHVIDNGNGSYTARLVALWEGKSRIDVTLYHTSEAIKAMYRIREQSVGYIIGKFKAGDVEEDTHCHPLARILKGRELCNLTLENGGMSWYCWKPSSIKLLCHDWTEVTYRSSSHGLLLTNAEKGLLSPGGYGISIPGNVEVEVKNSSNIYMNVPECANVNSAITWNQQSPIGYYYNNVWKPLHCKGFTNLAKIQKCLKGKKLVIFGDSTTRQWFQSLEPFLKCRLVSESWSTTKWHKPAKALCEHFDFSMEWFPNALPFNVGKRWESRRYLRPVSAYLEEIGHNENIIVVVHMYVHFIAYHPDVFWDRIQRIARSVRHLLQRNPHVKIFMKGTHTFLSFDGDYFNSVFDNMSHQAFKGLHDKVVFLKIRDFTDAKKTFDIHPPFEDVKEMVKYMFSYLC
;
A
#
# COMPACT_ATOMS: atom_id res chain seq x y z
N MET A 1 -23.90 -74.34 19.80
CA MET A 1 -24.88 -73.72 18.93
C MET A 1 -24.68 -72.19 19.03
N SER A 2 -23.67 -71.69 18.37
CA SER A 2 -23.45 -70.21 18.20
C SER A 2 -22.33 -70.03 17.19
N ASP A 3 -22.60 -70.26 15.93
CA ASP A 3 -21.69 -69.87 14.83
C ASP A 3 -22.46 -69.90 13.50
N GLY A 4 -23.22 -68.85 13.21
CA GLY A 4 -24.00 -68.83 11.98
C GLY A 4 -24.47 -67.49 11.50
N TYR A 5 -24.24 -66.38 12.26
CA TYR A 5 -24.82 -65.10 11.95
C TYR A 5 -23.79 -64.01 11.54
N SER A 6 -22.48 -64.28 11.64
CA SER A 6 -21.44 -63.26 11.39
C SER A 6 -20.99 -63.15 9.93
N SER A 7 -21.23 -64.17 9.08
CA SER A 7 -20.67 -64.15 7.71
C SER A 7 -21.57 -63.51 6.65
N ARG A 8 -22.88 -63.38 6.87
CA ARG A 8 -23.80 -62.73 5.92
C ARG A 8 -23.79 -61.22 5.99
N PHE A 9 -23.54 -60.64 7.17
CA PHE A 9 -23.46 -59.17 7.31
C PHE A 9 -22.17 -58.57 6.71
N ARG A 10 -21.05 -59.31 6.76
CA ARG A 10 -19.78 -58.81 6.14
C ARG A 10 -19.83 -58.82 4.60
N LYS A 11 -20.56 -59.75 3.99
CA LYS A 11 -20.72 -59.78 2.51
C LYS A 11 -21.64 -58.68 2.02
N PHE A 12 -22.64 -58.26 2.79
CA PHE A 12 -23.56 -57.19 2.41
C PHE A 12 -22.89 -55.82 2.50
N HIS A 13 -22.04 -55.57 3.49
CA HIS A 13 -21.27 -54.32 3.59
C HIS A 13 -20.19 -54.17 2.48
N LEU A 14 -19.59 -55.26 2.08
CA LEU A 14 -18.58 -55.23 1.00
C LEU A 14 -19.23 -54.91 -0.36
N PHE A 15 -20.42 -55.39 -0.61
CA PHE A 15 -21.16 -55.11 -1.86
C PHE A 15 -21.67 -53.65 -1.92
N VAL A 16 -22.09 -53.09 -0.81
CA VAL A 16 -22.54 -51.70 -0.73
C VAL A 16 -21.36 -50.74 -0.91
N ILE A 17 -20.20 -51.04 -0.30
CA ILE A 17 -18.99 -50.23 -0.46
C ILE A 17 -18.45 -50.27 -1.91
N LEU A 18 -18.48 -51.44 -2.55
CA LEU A 18 -18.08 -51.57 -3.95
C LEU A 18 -19.05 -50.88 -4.90
N ALA A 19 -20.36 -50.90 -4.64
CA ALA A 19 -21.35 -50.18 -5.46
C ALA A 19 -21.22 -48.66 -5.33
N VAL A 20 -20.91 -48.13 -4.15
CA VAL A 20 -20.69 -46.68 -3.91
C VAL A 20 -19.38 -46.24 -4.56
N VAL A 21 -18.31 -47.04 -4.51
CA VAL A 21 -17.03 -46.69 -5.16
C VAL A 21 -17.17 -46.75 -6.69
N PHE A 22 -17.92 -47.72 -7.24
CA PHE A 22 -18.15 -47.76 -8.70
C PHE A 22 -19.05 -46.65 -9.21
N THR A 23 -20.07 -46.22 -8.44
CA THR A 23 -20.92 -45.09 -8.83
C THR A 23 -20.18 -43.75 -8.75
N THR A 24 -19.31 -43.54 -7.77
CA THR A 24 -18.48 -42.31 -7.70
C THR A 24 -17.41 -42.27 -8.81
N VAL A 25 -16.82 -43.41 -9.17
CA VAL A 25 -15.88 -43.49 -10.29
C VAL A 25 -16.60 -43.31 -11.64
N TYR A 26 -17.83 -43.85 -11.79
CA TYR A 26 -18.59 -43.74 -13.04
C TYR A 26 -19.19 -42.34 -13.25
N VAL A 27 -19.56 -41.62 -12.18
CA VAL A 27 -19.99 -40.22 -12.23
C VAL A 27 -18.80 -39.30 -12.47
N GLY A 28 -17.61 -39.62 -11.93
CA GLY A 28 -16.37 -38.89 -12.18
C GLY A 28 -15.85 -39.00 -13.64
N TYR A 29 -16.21 -40.08 -14.35
CA TYR A 29 -15.80 -40.28 -15.75
C TYR A 29 -16.79 -39.71 -16.78
N ARG A 30 -18.03 -39.39 -16.39
CA ARG A 30 -19.03 -38.74 -17.26
C ARG A 30 -19.05 -37.22 -17.19
N HIS A 31 -18.55 -36.64 -16.11
CA HIS A 31 -18.30 -35.22 -16.02
C HIS A 31 -16.77 -35.04 -16.00
N GLY A 32 -16.16 -35.02 -17.17
CA GLY A 32 -14.83 -34.46 -17.33
C GLY A 32 -14.80 -33.08 -16.68
N PRO A 33 -13.62 -32.57 -16.22
CA PRO A 33 -13.57 -31.24 -15.67
C PRO A 33 -14.29 -30.31 -16.64
N LEU A 34 -15.31 -29.60 -16.17
CA LEU A 34 -15.86 -28.45 -16.86
C LEU A 34 -14.68 -27.52 -17.06
N ILE A 35 -14.00 -27.67 -18.19
CA ILE A 35 -13.21 -26.61 -18.76
C ILE A 35 -14.26 -25.58 -19.13
N VAL A 36 -14.56 -24.68 -18.19
CA VAL A 36 -15.12 -23.39 -18.53
C VAL A 36 -14.10 -22.82 -19.51
N SER A 37 -14.38 -22.91 -20.80
CA SER A 37 -13.73 -22.09 -21.79
C SER A 37 -14.10 -20.66 -21.42
N ILE A 38 -13.29 -20.08 -20.54
CA ILE A 38 -13.16 -18.63 -20.47
C ILE A 38 -12.73 -18.29 -21.89
N GLY A 39 -13.65 -17.66 -22.64
CA GLY A 39 -13.39 -17.27 -24.00
C GLY A 39 -11.99 -16.65 -24.00
N GLU A 40 -11.09 -17.21 -24.78
CA GLU A 40 -9.88 -16.56 -25.16
C GLU A 40 -10.30 -15.27 -25.89
N GLU A 41 -10.57 -14.20 -25.13
CA GLU A 41 -10.22 -12.90 -25.65
C GLU A 41 -8.71 -13.01 -25.90
N ARG A 42 -8.38 -13.30 -27.16
CA ARG A 42 -7.02 -13.21 -27.66
C ARG A 42 -6.43 -11.94 -27.08
N PHE A 43 -5.56 -12.08 -26.11
CA PHE A 43 -4.61 -11.04 -25.79
C PHE A 43 -3.83 -10.84 -27.10
N SER A 44 -4.32 -9.92 -27.92
CA SER A 44 -3.53 -9.30 -28.94
C SER A 44 -2.24 -8.92 -28.23
N SER A 45 -1.14 -9.47 -28.70
CA SER A 45 0.20 -8.97 -28.41
C SER A 45 0.12 -7.46 -28.64
N ARG A 46 -0.10 -6.70 -27.55
CA ARG A 46 0.06 -5.26 -27.63
C ARG A 46 1.49 -5.02 -28.01
N ASP A 47 1.64 -4.34 -29.12
CA ASP A 47 2.89 -3.78 -29.60
C ASP A 47 3.76 -3.32 -28.44
N GLU A 48 5.03 -3.67 -28.47
CA GLU A 48 6.09 -3.19 -27.57
C GLU A 48 6.30 -1.66 -27.61
N SER A 49 5.40 -0.93 -28.25
CA SER A 49 5.35 0.54 -28.33
C SER A 49 4.53 1.21 -27.24
N SER A 50 4.08 0.49 -26.19
CA SER A 50 3.49 1.18 -25.05
C SER A 50 4.62 1.92 -24.30
N ALA A 51 4.77 3.20 -24.60
CA ALA A 51 5.50 4.15 -23.76
C ALA A 51 5.17 3.85 -22.32
N SER A 52 6.19 3.64 -21.47
CA SER A 52 5.97 3.22 -20.09
C SER A 52 5.02 4.24 -19.43
N LEU A 53 3.86 3.80 -18.99
CA LEU A 53 2.86 4.65 -18.32
C LEU A 53 3.43 5.33 -17.06
N GLY A 54 4.59 4.85 -16.57
CA GLY A 54 5.35 5.50 -15.51
C GLY A 54 5.71 6.97 -15.80
N HIS A 55 5.85 7.35 -17.05
CA HIS A 55 6.09 8.76 -17.44
C HIS A 55 4.88 9.67 -17.19
N GLU A 56 3.65 9.16 -17.25
CA GLU A 56 2.45 9.95 -17.00
C GLU A 56 2.33 10.39 -15.54
N PHE A 57 2.96 9.66 -14.61
CA PHE A 57 2.95 9.94 -13.17
C PHE A 57 4.21 10.66 -12.68
N LEU A 58 5.12 11.00 -13.58
CA LEU A 58 6.26 11.85 -13.24
C LEU A 58 5.78 13.28 -12.94
N PRO A 59 6.45 14.00 -12.05
CA PRO A 59 6.19 15.43 -11.85
C PRO A 59 6.23 16.17 -13.18
N LYS A 60 5.37 17.17 -13.35
CA LYS A 60 5.40 18.05 -14.54
C LYS A 60 6.81 18.61 -14.72
N ASN A 61 7.36 18.53 -15.92
CA ASN A 61 8.74 18.93 -16.27
C ASN A 61 9.83 17.96 -15.79
N PHE A 62 9.47 16.74 -15.36
CA PHE A 62 10.44 15.73 -15.01
C PHE A 62 10.86 14.96 -16.28
N THR A 63 12.03 15.25 -16.80
CA THR A 63 12.70 14.38 -17.77
C THR A 63 13.63 13.47 -16.99
N LEU A 64 13.58 12.16 -17.25
CA LEU A 64 14.59 11.23 -16.72
C LEU A 64 15.92 11.58 -17.42
N PRO A 65 16.88 12.21 -16.74
CA PRO A 65 18.15 12.52 -17.38
C PRO A 65 19.05 11.29 -17.31
N ASP A 66 19.86 11.14 -18.34
CA ASP A 66 21.05 10.30 -18.30
C ASP A 66 22.10 10.87 -17.33
N ASP A 67 21.91 12.11 -16.89
CA ASP A 67 22.83 12.82 -16.03
C ASP A 67 22.79 12.28 -14.59
N VAL A 68 23.93 11.81 -14.14
CA VAL A 68 24.15 11.40 -12.74
C VAL A 68 24.65 12.61 -11.93
N LEU A 69 24.17 12.75 -10.70
CA LEU A 69 24.64 13.79 -9.81
C LEU A 69 26.06 13.50 -9.34
N THR A 70 26.96 14.45 -9.57
CA THR A 70 28.38 14.35 -9.11
C THR A 70 28.72 15.39 -8.04
N ASP A 71 28.07 16.56 -8.08
CA ASP A 71 28.26 17.65 -7.13
C ASP A 71 27.26 17.55 -5.97
N PRO A 72 27.70 17.22 -4.73
CA PRO A 72 26.80 17.06 -3.58
C PRO A 72 26.12 18.37 -3.12
N ASN A 73 26.64 19.55 -3.54
CA ASN A 73 26.10 20.86 -3.16
C ASN A 73 25.15 21.45 -4.21
N ALA A 74 25.02 20.86 -5.39
CA ALA A 74 24.14 21.33 -6.44
C ALA A 74 22.63 21.18 -6.14
N PRO A 75 22.17 20.12 -5.42
CA PRO A 75 20.77 19.96 -5.04
C PRO A 75 20.29 21.02 -4.04
N ALA A 76 18.98 21.07 -3.85
CA ALA A 76 18.37 21.86 -2.77
C ALA A 76 18.93 21.42 -1.41
N PHE A 77 19.24 22.39 -0.55
CA PHE A 77 19.85 22.18 0.76
C PHE A 77 18.98 22.82 1.84
N ALA A 78 18.42 22.02 2.73
CA ALA A 78 17.44 22.49 3.71
C ALA A 78 17.98 23.64 4.57
N ASN A 79 19.25 23.57 5.03
CA ASN A 79 19.86 24.59 5.90
C ASN A 79 20.12 25.94 5.20
N SER A 80 20.22 25.95 3.86
CA SER A 80 20.35 27.18 3.07
C SER A 80 18.98 27.73 2.66
N SER A 81 17.94 26.90 2.69
CA SER A 81 16.57 27.25 2.27
C SER A 81 15.83 28.04 3.33
N ARG A 82 14.76 28.72 2.91
CA ARG A 82 14.04 29.67 3.76
C ARG A 82 12.54 29.45 3.68
N MET A 83 11.83 29.77 4.77
CA MET A 83 10.38 29.84 4.81
C MET A 83 9.93 31.13 5.47
N TYR A 84 8.82 31.69 5.00
CA TYR A 84 8.20 32.87 5.62
C TYR A 84 6.68 32.85 5.47
N LEU A 85 6.03 33.38 6.48
CA LEU A 85 4.58 33.51 6.54
C LEU A 85 4.13 34.69 5.66
N VAL A 86 3.08 34.47 4.86
CA VAL A 86 2.51 35.55 4.02
C VAL A 86 1.84 36.61 4.90
N ASP A 87 1.05 36.18 5.89
CA ASP A 87 0.45 37.12 6.86
C ASP A 87 1.40 37.39 8.03
N ILE A 88 2.02 38.54 8.02
CA ILE A 88 2.98 38.98 9.06
C ILE A 88 2.37 39.15 10.45
N ARG A 89 1.05 39.31 10.57
CA ARG A 89 0.35 39.46 11.86
C ARG A 89 0.44 38.22 12.72
N ARG A 90 0.62 37.04 12.12
CA ARG A 90 0.73 35.73 12.79
C ARG A 90 -0.48 35.36 13.66
N LEU A 91 -1.61 36.02 13.44
CA LEU A 91 -2.84 35.85 14.19
C LEU A 91 -3.95 35.37 13.26
N PHE A 92 -4.55 34.24 13.59
CA PHE A 92 -5.56 33.59 12.77
C PHE A 92 -6.78 33.21 13.61
N GLU A 93 -7.92 33.04 12.99
CA GLU A 93 -9.10 32.43 13.59
C GLU A 93 -9.23 30.97 13.16
N ILE A 94 -9.87 30.12 13.97
CA ILE A 94 -10.14 28.72 13.62
C ILE A 94 -10.84 28.67 12.25
N GLY A 95 -10.33 27.82 11.35
CA GLY A 95 -10.81 27.64 9.98
C GLY A 95 -10.10 28.50 8.94
N GLN A 96 -9.35 29.52 9.33
CA GLN A 96 -8.60 30.33 8.39
C GLN A 96 -7.39 29.58 7.82
N THR A 97 -7.07 29.91 6.56
CA THR A 97 -5.87 29.39 5.87
C THR A 97 -4.63 30.16 6.30
N ILE A 98 -3.60 29.44 6.66
CA ILE A 98 -2.26 29.94 6.95
C ILE A 98 -1.41 29.63 5.74
N GLU A 99 -0.87 30.66 5.08
CA GLU A 99 -0.07 30.49 3.87
C GLU A 99 1.41 30.78 4.15
N VAL A 100 2.27 29.86 3.71
CA VAL A 100 3.73 29.93 3.88
C VAL A 100 4.39 29.81 2.51
N ILE A 101 5.30 30.71 2.21
CA ILE A 101 6.18 30.60 1.04
C ILE A 101 7.49 29.96 1.46
N ILE A 102 7.97 29.06 0.62
CA ILE A 102 9.21 28.31 0.82
C ILE A 102 10.08 28.58 -0.40
N GLU A 103 11.30 29.02 -0.18
CA GLU A 103 12.30 29.23 -1.23
C GLU A 103 13.47 28.28 -1.00
N LEU A 104 13.75 27.45 -1.98
CA LEU A 104 14.86 26.51 -1.91
C LEU A 104 16.14 27.14 -2.47
N PHE A 105 17.23 26.82 -1.81
CA PHE A 105 18.60 27.21 -2.16
C PHE A 105 19.48 25.95 -2.17
N ASP A 106 20.49 25.94 -3.02
CA ASP A 106 21.49 24.87 -3.07
C ASP A 106 22.51 24.99 -1.92
N GLY A 107 23.46 24.04 -1.87
CA GLY A 107 24.51 24.01 -0.86
C GLY A 107 25.49 25.19 -0.94
N TYR A 108 25.50 25.94 -2.04
CA TYR A 108 26.29 27.16 -2.23
C TYR A 108 25.53 28.42 -1.84
N GLY A 109 24.27 28.31 -1.44
CA GLY A 109 23.41 29.45 -1.12
C GLY A 109 22.82 30.16 -2.35
N LYS A 110 22.89 29.55 -3.53
CA LYS A 110 22.25 30.04 -4.75
C LYS A 110 20.80 29.59 -4.79
N ARG A 111 19.88 30.51 -5.13
CA ARG A 111 18.46 30.22 -5.23
C ARG A 111 18.19 29.16 -6.32
N ARG A 112 17.38 28.16 -6.03
CA ARG A 112 16.88 27.19 -7.01
C ARG A 112 15.89 27.88 -7.95
N THR A 113 15.89 27.45 -9.22
CA THR A 113 15.03 28.01 -10.28
C THR A 113 14.11 26.97 -10.90
N ILE A 114 14.14 25.73 -10.40
CA ILE A 114 13.30 24.63 -10.85
C ILE A 114 12.65 23.98 -9.63
N GLY A 115 11.48 23.38 -9.81
CA GLY A 115 10.78 22.60 -8.81
C GLY A 115 11.09 21.11 -8.90
N GLY A 116 10.18 20.31 -8.38
CA GLY A 116 10.25 18.84 -8.41
C GLY A 116 10.78 18.22 -7.12
N ASP A 117 11.04 19.03 -6.09
CA ASP A 117 11.44 18.52 -4.77
C ASP A 117 10.20 18.09 -3.96
N ASP A 118 10.33 17.07 -3.10
CA ASP A 118 9.30 16.65 -2.16
C ASP A 118 9.40 17.50 -0.89
N VAL A 119 8.56 18.54 -0.81
CA VAL A 119 8.46 19.45 0.31
C VAL A 119 7.15 19.19 1.04
N ARG A 120 7.19 19.06 2.37
CA ARG A 120 6.01 18.83 3.20
C ARG A 120 5.93 19.86 4.31
N VAL A 121 4.71 20.13 4.78
CA VAL A 121 4.44 21.10 5.82
C VAL A 121 3.47 20.53 6.84
N ARG A 122 3.65 20.91 8.11
CA ARG A 122 2.70 20.61 9.18
C ARG A 122 2.55 21.79 10.15
N LEU A 123 1.37 21.89 10.74
CA LEU A 123 1.07 22.71 11.90
C LEU A 123 1.07 21.81 13.14
N TYR A 124 1.71 22.22 14.24
CA TYR A 124 1.77 21.39 15.42
C TYR A 124 1.82 22.17 16.73
N ASN A 125 1.32 21.54 17.78
CA ASN A 125 1.44 21.96 19.17
C ASN A 125 1.60 20.72 20.06
N ASP A 126 2.80 20.52 20.62
CA ASP A 126 3.12 19.33 21.40
C ASP A 126 2.41 19.31 22.76
N ASP A 127 2.16 20.45 23.36
CA ASP A 127 1.46 20.55 24.67
C ASP A 127 0.01 20.10 24.53
N LEU A 128 -0.65 20.48 23.45
CA LEU A 128 -2.01 20.07 23.10
C LEU A 128 -2.08 18.70 22.43
N LYS A 129 -0.92 18.10 22.09
CA LYS A 129 -0.82 16.90 21.24
C LYS A 129 -1.68 17.06 20.00
N ALA A 130 -1.55 18.22 19.36
CA ALA A 130 -2.31 18.64 18.18
C ALA A 130 -1.39 18.75 16.97
N TYR A 131 -1.77 18.05 15.88
CA TYR A 131 -0.94 17.91 14.70
C TYR A 131 -1.82 17.88 13.43
N ALA A 132 -1.45 18.64 12.42
CA ALA A 132 -2.13 18.64 11.11
C ALA A 132 -1.10 18.73 9.99
N SER A 133 -1.28 17.96 8.93
CA SER A 133 -0.56 18.14 7.67
C SER A 133 -1.04 19.38 6.94
N GLY A 134 -0.30 19.83 5.93
CA GLY A 134 -0.72 20.89 5.03
C GLY A 134 -0.64 20.46 3.56
N HIS A 135 -1.13 21.32 2.68
CA HIS A 135 -1.04 21.15 1.24
C HIS A 135 0.11 21.99 0.70
N VAL A 136 0.99 21.38 -0.11
CA VAL A 136 2.12 22.07 -0.74
C VAL A 136 1.92 22.11 -2.24
N ILE A 137 2.11 23.28 -2.83
CA ILE A 137 2.03 23.53 -4.26
C ILE A 137 3.45 23.88 -4.74
N ASP A 138 3.97 23.11 -5.68
CA ASP A 138 5.22 23.44 -6.40
C ASP A 138 4.93 24.52 -7.43
N ASN A 139 5.59 25.66 -7.31
CA ASN A 139 5.44 26.79 -8.24
C ASN A 139 6.30 26.62 -9.52
N GLY A 140 7.10 25.55 -9.62
CA GLY A 140 7.94 25.21 -10.77
C GLY A 140 9.19 26.07 -10.95
N ASN A 141 9.49 26.93 -10.00
CA ASN A 141 10.59 27.93 -10.08
C ASN A 141 11.54 27.91 -8.86
N GLY A 142 11.58 26.76 -8.15
CA GLY A 142 12.35 26.58 -6.92
C GLY A 142 11.71 27.24 -5.69
N SER A 143 10.46 27.68 -5.80
CA SER A 143 9.64 28.08 -4.65
C SER A 143 8.40 27.19 -4.53
N TYR A 144 7.86 27.11 -3.31
CA TYR A 144 6.67 26.33 -2.98
C TYR A 144 5.73 27.18 -2.16
N THR A 145 4.42 26.98 -2.36
CA THR A 145 3.38 27.60 -1.54
C THR A 145 2.75 26.51 -0.68
N ALA A 146 2.87 26.63 0.63
CA ALA A 146 2.25 25.71 1.57
C ALA A 146 1.00 26.35 2.18
N ARG A 147 -0.10 25.57 2.25
CA ARG A 147 -1.38 25.97 2.85
C ARG A 147 -1.70 25.05 4.01
N LEU A 148 -1.87 25.65 5.18
CA LEU A 148 -2.28 25.02 6.42
C LEU A 148 -3.64 25.59 6.82
N VAL A 149 -4.35 24.91 7.70
CA VAL A 149 -5.61 25.38 8.29
C VAL A 149 -5.41 25.55 9.78
N ALA A 150 -5.85 26.67 10.34
CA ALA A 150 -5.90 26.91 11.78
C ALA A 150 -7.02 26.06 12.40
N LEU A 151 -6.68 24.97 13.10
CA LEU A 151 -7.63 23.93 13.49
C LEU A 151 -7.91 23.85 15.00
N TRP A 152 -7.11 24.54 15.82
CA TRP A 152 -7.27 24.60 17.28
C TRP A 152 -6.77 25.92 17.83
N GLU A 153 -7.29 26.32 18.97
CA GLU A 153 -6.93 27.54 19.67
C GLU A 153 -5.54 27.45 20.32
N GLY A 154 -4.84 28.55 20.38
CA GLY A 154 -3.56 28.72 21.07
C GLY A 154 -2.37 28.86 20.10
N LYS A 155 -1.17 28.86 20.69
CA LYS A 155 0.07 28.98 19.90
C LYS A 155 0.40 27.69 19.21
N SER A 156 0.84 27.77 17.97
CA SER A 156 1.24 26.61 17.17
C SER A 156 2.48 26.94 16.35
N ARG A 157 3.24 25.93 16.01
CA ARG A 157 4.45 26.03 15.21
C ARG A 157 4.23 25.40 13.82
N ILE A 158 4.93 25.97 12.84
CA ILE A 158 4.95 25.44 11.48
C ILE A 158 6.32 24.80 11.25
N ASP A 159 6.30 23.54 10.79
CA ASP A 159 7.49 22.80 10.39
C ASP A 159 7.40 22.52 8.88
N VAL A 160 8.41 22.96 8.13
CA VAL A 160 8.57 22.64 6.73
C VAL A 160 9.76 21.70 6.58
N THR A 161 9.56 20.62 5.88
CA THR A 161 10.58 19.57 5.71
C THR A 161 10.85 19.35 4.23
N LEU A 162 12.11 19.41 3.82
CA LEU A 162 12.60 18.91 2.53
C LEU A 162 12.79 17.39 2.66
N TYR A 163 11.85 16.62 2.12
CA TYR A 163 11.90 15.16 2.20
C TYR A 163 12.88 14.57 1.19
N HIS A 164 12.75 14.93 -0.08
CA HIS A 164 13.70 14.54 -1.11
C HIS A 164 13.92 15.68 -2.09
N THR A 165 15.16 15.85 -2.52
CA THR A 165 15.46 16.76 -3.61
C THR A 165 15.05 16.17 -4.96
N SER A 166 14.83 17.01 -5.96
CA SER A 166 14.51 16.56 -7.32
C SER A 166 15.60 15.63 -7.88
N GLU A 167 16.86 15.86 -7.54
CA GLU A 167 17.99 15.01 -7.93
C GLU A 167 17.95 13.63 -7.26
N ALA A 168 17.58 13.58 -5.97
CA ALA A 168 17.36 12.30 -5.27
C ALA A 168 16.23 11.51 -5.90
N ILE A 169 15.11 12.16 -6.25
CA ILE A 169 13.97 11.55 -6.92
C ILE A 169 14.39 10.97 -8.29
N LYS A 170 15.16 11.73 -9.07
CA LYS A 170 15.70 11.27 -10.36
C LYS A 170 16.58 10.04 -10.20
N ALA A 171 17.50 10.05 -9.23
CA ALA A 171 18.33 8.89 -8.91
C ALA A 171 17.50 7.67 -8.52
N MET A 172 16.45 7.84 -7.71
CA MET A 172 15.53 6.76 -7.32
C MET A 172 14.81 6.13 -8.53
N TYR A 173 14.37 6.90 -9.52
CA TYR A 173 13.79 6.37 -10.76
C TYR A 173 14.83 5.62 -11.59
N ARG A 174 16.01 6.23 -11.80
CA ARG A 174 17.08 5.62 -12.60
C ARG A 174 17.51 4.26 -12.07
N ILE A 175 17.73 4.13 -10.76
CA ILE A 175 18.17 2.84 -10.19
C ILE A 175 17.09 1.75 -10.34
N ARG A 176 15.80 2.10 -10.37
CA ARG A 176 14.72 1.14 -10.57
C ARG A 176 14.61 0.63 -12.01
N GLU A 177 15.05 1.43 -12.98
CA GLU A 177 15.18 0.99 -14.37
C GLU A 177 16.40 0.10 -14.63
N GLN A 178 17.38 0.11 -13.75
CA GLN A 178 18.66 -0.58 -13.96
C GLN A 178 18.91 -1.75 -13.02
N SER A 179 18.18 -1.85 -11.92
CA SER A 179 18.42 -2.88 -10.91
C SER A 179 17.73 -4.19 -11.22
N VAL A 180 18.47 -5.29 -11.13
CA VAL A 180 17.94 -6.66 -11.26
C VAL A 180 16.99 -7.10 -10.13
N GLY A 181 16.78 -6.26 -9.11
CA GLY A 181 15.81 -6.50 -8.05
C GLY A 181 16.35 -7.31 -6.86
N TYR A 182 15.46 -7.63 -5.95
CA TYR A 182 15.78 -8.16 -4.62
C TYR A 182 15.42 -9.63 -4.45
N ILE A 183 14.68 -10.22 -5.38
CA ILE A 183 14.11 -11.56 -5.19
C ILE A 183 14.88 -12.60 -6.01
N ILE A 184 15.18 -13.69 -5.33
CA ILE A 184 15.79 -14.89 -5.90
C ILE A 184 14.74 -15.99 -5.90
N GLY A 185 14.60 -16.68 -7.01
CA GLY A 185 13.79 -17.89 -7.15
C GLY A 185 14.64 -19.13 -7.07
N LYS A 186 14.18 -20.15 -6.38
CA LYS A 186 14.77 -21.49 -6.35
C LYS A 186 14.03 -22.39 -7.32
N PHE A 187 14.78 -23.08 -8.17
CA PHE A 187 14.32 -24.14 -9.04
C PHE A 187 14.86 -25.47 -8.49
N LYS A 188 13.98 -26.47 -8.37
CA LYS A 188 14.35 -27.76 -7.80
C LYS A 188 13.59 -28.92 -8.46
N ALA A 189 14.37 -29.90 -8.95
CA ALA A 189 13.87 -31.18 -9.45
C ALA A 189 14.74 -32.33 -8.93
N GLY A 190 14.19 -33.20 -8.08
CA GLY A 190 14.95 -34.24 -7.37
C GLY A 190 16.09 -33.64 -6.53
N ASP A 191 17.31 -34.07 -6.78
CA ASP A 191 18.52 -33.62 -6.08
C ASP A 191 19.19 -32.40 -6.74
N VAL A 192 18.66 -31.92 -7.86
CA VAL A 192 19.21 -30.77 -8.57
C VAL A 192 18.49 -29.53 -8.15
N GLU A 193 19.24 -28.50 -7.73
CA GLU A 193 18.68 -27.19 -7.42
C GLU A 193 19.58 -26.06 -7.93
N GLU A 194 18.98 -24.94 -8.32
CA GLU A 194 19.66 -23.73 -8.75
C GLU A 194 18.85 -22.49 -8.35
N ASP A 195 19.56 -21.45 -7.92
CA ASP A 195 18.99 -20.16 -7.56
C ASP A 195 19.20 -19.16 -8.71
N THR A 196 18.15 -18.43 -9.09
CA THR A 196 18.25 -17.41 -10.14
C THR A 196 17.57 -16.09 -9.72
N HIS A 197 18.01 -14.97 -10.31
CA HIS A 197 17.35 -13.69 -10.11
C HIS A 197 15.98 -13.67 -10.77
N CYS A 198 14.99 -13.10 -10.06
CA CYS A 198 13.64 -12.91 -10.53
C CYS A 198 13.23 -11.44 -10.45
N HIS A 199 12.37 -11.00 -11.38
CA HIS A 199 11.86 -9.64 -11.42
C HIS A 199 10.46 -9.60 -12.08
N PRO A 200 9.56 -8.69 -11.65
CA PRO A 200 8.26 -8.52 -12.29
C PRO A 200 8.30 -7.93 -13.72
N LEU A 201 9.41 -7.28 -14.11
CA LEU A 201 9.61 -6.71 -15.45
C LEU A 201 10.71 -7.47 -16.18
N ALA A 202 10.36 -8.15 -17.30
CA ALA A 202 11.30 -8.92 -18.10
C ALA A 202 12.47 -8.07 -18.64
N ARG A 203 12.20 -6.79 -18.99
CA ARG A 203 13.21 -5.85 -19.53
C ARG A 203 14.40 -5.60 -18.61
N ILE A 204 14.25 -5.86 -17.32
CA ILE A 204 15.33 -5.68 -16.32
C ILE A 204 16.29 -6.88 -16.31
N LEU A 205 15.80 -8.09 -16.60
CA LEU A 205 16.58 -9.33 -16.57
C LEU A 205 17.27 -9.57 -17.92
N LYS A 206 18.21 -8.70 -18.29
CA LYS A 206 18.93 -8.76 -19.58
C LYS A 206 19.99 -9.88 -19.61
N GLY A 207 20.37 -10.30 -20.82
CA GLY A 207 21.56 -11.12 -21.08
C GLY A 207 21.42 -12.63 -20.86
N ARG A 208 20.23 -13.14 -20.48
CA ARG A 208 19.94 -14.57 -20.29
C ARG A 208 18.53 -14.90 -20.76
N GLU A 209 18.30 -16.19 -21.11
CA GLU A 209 16.97 -16.72 -21.36
C GLU A 209 16.11 -16.63 -20.08
N LEU A 210 14.82 -16.35 -20.24
CA LEU A 210 13.90 -16.13 -19.15
C LEU A 210 12.86 -17.24 -19.03
N CYS A 211 12.57 -17.65 -17.82
CA CYS A 211 11.34 -18.33 -17.47
C CYS A 211 10.23 -17.29 -17.25
N ASN A 212 9.15 -17.35 -18.02
CA ASN A 212 7.93 -16.60 -17.77
C ASN A 212 7.07 -17.38 -16.78
N LEU A 213 7.02 -16.91 -15.55
CA LEU A 213 6.30 -17.53 -14.44
C LEU A 213 5.03 -16.76 -14.08
N THR A 214 4.48 -16.02 -15.03
CA THR A 214 3.27 -15.21 -14.87
C THR A 214 2.07 -16.06 -14.43
N LEU A 215 1.90 -17.24 -15.02
CA LEU A 215 0.81 -18.15 -14.66
C LEU A 215 0.98 -18.68 -13.22
N GLU A 216 2.18 -19.09 -12.87
CA GLU A 216 2.54 -19.60 -11.55
C GLU A 216 2.42 -18.53 -10.46
N ASN A 217 2.54 -17.25 -10.84
CA ASN A 217 2.29 -16.10 -9.96
C ASN A 217 0.84 -15.59 -10.06
N GLY A 218 -0.11 -16.46 -10.42
CA GLY A 218 -1.53 -16.14 -10.47
C GLY A 218 -1.92 -15.08 -11.50
N GLY A 219 -1.26 -15.08 -12.66
CA GLY A 219 -1.48 -14.13 -13.75
C GLY A 219 -0.75 -12.79 -13.60
N MET A 220 -0.02 -12.57 -12.50
CA MET A 220 0.79 -11.37 -12.28
C MET A 220 2.18 -11.54 -12.90
N SER A 221 2.62 -10.59 -13.71
CA SER A 221 3.90 -10.63 -14.41
C SER A 221 5.04 -11.00 -13.47
N TRP A 222 5.74 -12.09 -13.78
CA TRP A 222 6.87 -12.59 -12.99
C TRP A 222 7.81 -13.38 -13.88
N TYR A 223 9.09 -13.02 -13.83
CA TYR A 223 10.13 -13.62 -14.67
C TYR A 223 11.33 -13.97 -13.82
N CYS A 224 11.99 -15.09 -14.13
CA CYS A 224 13.29 -15.43 -13.55
C CYS A 224 14.27 -15.76 -14.67
N TRP A 225 15.56 -15.57 -14.46
CA TRP A 225 16.54 -16.17 -15.36
C TRP A 225 16.32 -17.69 -15.39
N LYS A 226 16.34 -18.25 -16.58
CA LYS A 226 16.27 -19.70 -16.75
C LYS A 226 17.48 -20.36 -16.09
N PRO A 227 17.31 -21.44 -15.31
CA PRO A 227 18.40 -22.19 -14.75
C PRO A 227 19.41 -22.62 -15.82
N SER A 228 20.68 -22.65 -15.46
CA SER A 228 21.77 -23.09 -16.36
C SER A 228 21.78 -24.60 -16.53
N SER A 229 21.31 -25.33 -15.53
CA SER A 229 21.20 -26.78 -15.55
C SER A 229 20.12 -27.23 -16.52
N ILE A 230 20.49 -28.09 -17.49
CA ILE A 230 19.56 -28.70 -18.45
C ILE A 230 18.52 -29.64 -17.78
N LYS A 231 18.75 -30.02 -16.52
CA LYS A 231 17.85 -30.87 -15.74
C LYS A 231 16.73 -30.06 -15.05
N LEU A 232 16.78 -28.73 -15.10
CA LEU A 232 15.81 -27.83 -14.51
C LEU A 232 15.02 -27.10 -15.57
N LEU A 233 13.70 -27.13 -15.43
CA LEU A 233 12.75 -26.48 -16.30
C LEU A 233 12.08 -25.29 -15.59
N CYS A 234 11.43 -24.41 -16.31
CA CYS A 234 10.76 -23.25 -15.73
C CYS A 234 9.69 -23.61 -14.68
N HIS A 235 8.99 -24.72 -14.87
CA HIS A 235 7.97 -25.19 -13.93
C HIS A 235 8.54 -25.76 -12.62
N ASP A 236 9.85 -25.99 -12.53
CA ASP A 236 10.53 -26.47 -11.30
C ASP A 236 10.76 -25.34 -10.27
N TRP A 237 10.29 -24.13 -10.53
CA TRP A 237 10.29 -23.03 -9.57
C TRP A 237 9.44 -23.38 -8.35
N THR A 238 10.04 -23.38 -7.13
CA THR A 238 9.40 -23.85 -5.89
C THR A 238 9.32 -22.80 -4.80
N GLU A 239 10.37 -21.99 -4.66
CA GLU A 239 10.53 -21.09 -3.52
C GLU A 239 11.10 -19.74 -3.96
N VAL A 240 10.94 -18.75 -3.09
CA VAL A 240 11.52 -17.41 -3.23
C VAL A 240 12.23 -17.00 -1.96
N THR A 241 13.24 -16.14 -2.09
CA THR A 241 13.90 -15.45 -0.99
C THR A 241 14.25 -14.03 -1.38
N TYR A 242 14.51 -13.20 -0.37
CA TYR A 242 15.01 -11.85 -0.54
C TYR A 242 16.51 -11.83 -0.36
N ARG A 243 17.22 -11.11 -1.24
CA ARG A 243 18.64 -10.75 -1.08
C ARG A 243 18.80 -9.24 -1.21
N SER A 244 19.90 -8.71 -0.65
CA SER A 244 20.22 -7.28 -0.76
C SER A 244 20.31 -6.87 -2.23
N SER A 245 19.74 -5.69 -2.54
CA SER A 245 19.79 -5.16 -3.90
C SER A 245 21.16 -4.63 -4.27
N SER A 246 21.39 -4.51 -5.58
CA SER A 246 22.54 -3.81 -6.14
C SER A 246 22.34 -2.29 -6.28
N HIS A 247 21.22 -1.74 -5.79
CA HIS A 247 20.86 -0.33 -5.95
C HIS A 247 22.00 0.62 -5.56
N GLY A 248 22.63 0.37 -4.42
CA GLY A 248 23.73 1.21 -3.95
C GLY A 248 24.97 1.23 -4.85
N LEU A 249 25.15 0.22 -5.72
CA LEU A 249 26.25 0.17 -6.69
C LEU A 249 26.01 1.08 -7.89
N LEU A 250 24.75 1.46 -8.15
CA LEU A 250 24.33 2.29 -9.28
C LEU A 250 24.31 3.79 -8.95
N LEU A 251 24.58 4.16 -7.70
CA LEU A 251 24.57 5.53 -7.21
C LEU A 251 25.98 6.11 -7.14
N THR A 252 26.12 7.39 -7.51
CA THR A 252 27.32 8.17 -7.21
C THR A 252 27.45 8.43 -5.71
N ASN A 253 28.60 8.94 -5.26
CA ASN A 253 28.78 9.32 -3.86
C ASN A 253 27.87 10.49 -3.46
N ALA A 254 27.65 11.45 -4.35
CA ALA A 254 26.74 12.57 -4.13
C ALA A 254 25.28 12.06 -3.95
N GLU A 255 24.81 11.18 -4.82
CA GLU A 255 23.50 10.59 -4.73
C GLU A 255 23.30 9.71 -3.49
N LYS A 256 24.33 8.95 -3.10
CA LYS A 256 24.32 8.20 -1.83
C LYS A 256 24.17 9.13 -0.64
N GLY A 257 24.82 10.31 -0.67
CA GLY A 257 24.65 11.34 0.37
C GLY A 257 23.18 11.77 0.50
N LEU A 258 22.51 12.07 -0.62
CA LEU A 258 21.10 12.49 -0.63
C LEU A 258 20.13 11.40 -0.16
N LEU A 259 20.45 10.14 -0.39
CA LEU A 259 19.64 8.98 -0.07
C LEU A 259 20.04 8.28 1.23
N SER A 260 20.96 8.84 1.99
CA SER A 260 21.42 8.34 3.30
C SER A 260 20.76 9.13 4.45
N PRO A 261 20.69 8.56 5.66
CA PRO A 261 20.24 9.32 6.84
C PRO A 261 21.00 10.63 6.98
N GLY A 262 20.28 11.76 7.11
CA GLY A 262 20.83 13.11 7.11
C GLY A 262 20.87 13.79 5.73
N GLY A 263 20.55 13.08 4.63
CA GLY A 263 20.40 13.64 3.28
C GLY A 263 18.95 13.90 2.85
N TYR A 264 17.98 13.38 3.62
CA TYR A 264 16.54 13.53 3.35
C TYR A 264 15.75 13.74 4.66
N GLY A 265 14.52 14.23 4.54
CA GLY A 265 13.64 14.46 5.70
C GLY A 265 14.12 15.57 6.64
N ILE A 266 14.84 16.56 6.11
CA ILE A 266 15.47 17.63 6.88
C ILE A 266 14.53 18.83 6.98
N SER A 267 14.28 19.32 8.21
CA SER A 267 13.50 20.54 8.42
C SER A 267 14.27 21.75 7.90
N ILE A 268 13.57 22.63 7.17
CA ILE A 268 14.07 23.93 6.75
C ILE A 268 14.09 24.84 7.99
N PRO A 269 15.21 25.52 8.27
CA PRO A 269 15.31 26.39 9.43
C PRO A 269 14.27 27.52 9.40
N GLY A 270 13.67 27.81 10.54
CA GLY A 270 12.70 28.87 10.71
C GLY A 270 11.77 28.57 11.88
N ASN A 271 11.70 29.48 12.82
CA ASN A 271 10.78 29.42 13.96
C ASN A 271 9.53 30.22 13.61
N VAL A 272 8.67 29.67 12.74
CA VAL A 272 7.40 30.30 12.43
C VAL A 272 6.36 29.83 13.44
N GLU A 273 6.01 30.74 14.33
CA GLU A 273 4.97 30.57 15.36
C GLU A 273 3.76 31.40 14.97
N VAL A 274 2.57 30.82 15.10
CA VAL A 274 1.29 31.48 14.87
C VAL A 274 0.40 31.34 16.09
N GLU A 275 -0.47 32.30 16.32
CA GLU A 275 -1.50 32.25 17.36
C GLU A 275 -2.87 32.11 16.70
N VAL A 276 -3.66 31.16 17.19
CA VAL A 276 -5.00 30.89 16.69
C VAL A 276 -5.99 31.26 17.78
N LYS A 277 -6.97 32.12 17.46
CA LYS A 277 -8.07 32.48 18.35
C LYS A 277 -9.33 31.70 18.01
N ASN A 278 -10.12 31.43 19.02
CA ASN A 278 -11.43 30.85 18.83
C ASN A 278 -12.33 31.81 18.04
N SER A 279 -12.95 31.33 17.00
CA SER A 279 -14.00 32.04 16.28
C SER A 279 -15.34 31.46 16.69
N SER A 280 -16.21 32.28 17.21
CA SER A 280 -17.52 31.89 17.76
C SER A 280 -18.48 31.27 16.71
N ASN A 281 -18.09 31.14 15.46
CA ASN A 281 -19.01 30.85 14.35
C ASN A 281 -18.68 29.65 13.44
N ILE A 282 -17.67 28.81 13.75
CA ILE A 282 -17.34 27.68 12.86
C ILE A 282 -17.55 26.31 13.55
N TYR A 283 -18.78 26.01 13.93
CA TYR A 283 -19.22 24.61 13.97
C TYR A 283 -19.63 24.23 12.54
N MET A 284 -18.71 23.68 11.76
CA MET A 284 -19.11 23.09 10.48
C MET A 284 -20.10 21.97 10.78
N ASN A 285 -21.33 22.13 10.33
CA ASN A 285 -22.34 21.06 10.39
C ASN A 285 -22.01 20.03 9.31
N VAL A 286 -20.98 19.20 9.59
CA VAL A 286 -20.55 18.14 8.67
C VAL A 286 -21.41 16.87 8.92
N PRO A 287 -21.69 16.10 7.86
CA PRO A 287 -22.43 14.84 7.97
C PRO A 287 -21.64 13.78 8.74
N GLU A 288 -22.30 12.72 9.20
CA GLU A 288 -21.62 11.49 9.62
C GLU A 288 -20.81 10.92 8.44
N CYS A 289 -19.59 10.41 8.70
CA CYS A 289 -18.74 9.89 7.62
C CYS A 289 -19.39 8.75 6.84
N ALA A 290 -20.23 7.93 7.47
CA ALA A 290 -20.98 6.85 6.82
C ALA A 290 -21.97 7.36 5.75
N ASN A 291 -22.37 8.63 5.82
CA ASN A 291 -23.30 9.27 4.88
C ASN A 291 -22.58 10.08 3.79
N VAL A 292 -21.26 10.14 3.82
CA VAL A 292 -20.46 10.83 2.80
C VAL A 292 -20.36 9.97 1.54
N ASN A 293 -20.57 10.57 0.38
CA ASN A 293 -20.33 9.89 -0.88
C ASN A 293 -18.85 9.50 -1.01
N SER A 294 -18.58 8.23 -1.28
CA SER A 294 -17.22 7.70 -1.41
C SER A 294 -16.36 8.47 -2.42
N ALA A 295 -16.95 9.00 -3.50
CA ALA A 295 -16.22 9.78 -4.50
C ALA A 295 -15.52 11.01 -3.91
N ILE A 296 -16.03 11.59 -2.83
CA ILE A 296 -15.40 12.73 -2.15
C ILE A 296 -14.05 12.32 -1.55
N THR A 297 -13.94 11.10 -1.02
CA THR A 297 -12.72 10.62 -0.36
C THR A 297 -11.51 10.54 -1.29
N TRP A 298 -11.72 10.39 -2.59
CA TRP A 298 -10.69 10.31 -3.61
C TRP A 298 -10.11 11.69 -4.00
N ASN A 299 -10.87 12.77 -3.75
CA ASN A 299 -10.53 14.12 -4.22
C ASN A 299 -10.20 15.09 -3.08
N GLN A 300 -10.10 14.58 -1.84
CA GLN A 300 -9.78 15.42 -0.68
C GLN A 300 -8.33 15.92 -0.73
N GLN A 301 -8.15 17.23 -0.57
CA GLN A 301 -6.83 17.82 -0.35
C GLN A 301 -6.45 17.76 1.14
N SER A 302 -5.15 17.71 1.41
CA SER A 302 -4.63 17.81 2.79
C SER A 302 -4.83 19.23 3.35
N PRO A 303 -5.18 19.34 4.64
CA PRO A 303 -5.42 18.24 5.57
C PRO A 303 -6.83 17.67 5.44
N ILE A 304 -6.98 16.34 5.50
CA ILE A 304 -8.30 15.68 5.58
C ILE A 304 -8.82 15.59 7.02
N GLY A 305 -7.95 15.84 7.98
CA GLY A 305 -8.21 15.79 9.40
C GLY A 305 -7.00 16.25 10.20
N TYR A 306 -7.08 16.15 11.50
CA TYR A 306 -6.01 16.52 12.41
C TYR A 306 -6.08 15.71 13.71
N TYR A 307 -4.96 15.61 14.39
CA TYR A 307 -4.92 15.13 15.76
C TYR A 307 -5.21 16.27 16.74
N TYR A 308 -5.99 16.00 17.78
CA TYR A 308 -6.14 16.83 18.95
C TYR A 308 -6.21 15.92 20.19
N ASN A 309 -5.33 16.14 21.14
CA ASN A 309 -5.12 15.23 22.26
C ASN A 309 -4.88 13.77 21.80
N ASN A 310 -4.06 13.60 20.77
CA ASN A 310 -3.77 12.32 20.09
C ASN A 310 -4.98 11.58 19.47
N VAL A 311 -6.16 12.20 19.42
CA VAL A 311 -7.35 11.64 18.78
C VAL A 311 -7.51 12.27 17.41
N TRP A 312 -7.69 11.45 16.37
CA TRP A 312 -7.92 11.92 15.02
C TRP A 312 -9.33 12.49 14.84
N LYS A 313 -9.41 13.68 14.26
CA LYS A 313 -10.64 14.39 13.94
C LYS A 313 -10.71 14.66 12.44
N PRO A 314 -11.58 13.97 11.70
CA PRO A 314 -11.81 14.29 10.28
C PRO A 314 -12.39 15.69 10.11
N LEU A 315 -12.02 16.39 9.00
CA LEU A 315 -12.54 17.74 8.70
C LEU A 315 -13.85 17.71 7.92
N HIS A 316 -14.06 16.71 7.10
CA HIS A 316 -15.18 16.68 6.14
C HIS A 316 -16.37 15.86 6.62
N CYS A 317 -16.27 15.20 7.77
CA CYS A 317 -17.35 14.40 8.34
C CYS A 317 -17.14 14.18 9.85
N LYS A 318 -18.20 13.77 10.55
CA LYS A 318 -18.11 13.37 11.97
C LYS A 318 -17.58 11.96 12.09
N GLY A 319 -16.44 11.81 12.76
CA GLY A 319 -15.85 10.52 13.08
C GLY A 319 -16.68 9.73 14.09
N PHE A 320 -16.53 8.41 14.04
CA PHE A 320 -17.28 7.47 14.85
C PHE A 320 -16.33 6.60 15.71
N THR A 321 -16.53 6.56 17.03
CA THR A 321 -15.59 5.91 17.96
C THR A 321 -16.22 4.96 18.97
N ASN A 322 -17.56 4.83 19.00
CA ASN A 322 -18.25 4.02 20.00
C ASN A 322 -18.12 2.51 19.69
N LEU A 323 -17.36 1.78 20.50
CA LEU A 323 -17.10 0.35 20.32
C LEU A 323 -18.38 -0.50 20.24
N ALA A 324 -19.37 -0.27 21.09
CA ALA A 324 -20.61 -1.05 21.09
C ALA A 324 -21.39 -0.87 19.78
N LYS A 325 -21.41 0.35 19.24
CA LYS A 325 -22.03 0.62 17.94
C LYS A 325 -21.21 -0.02 16.80
N ILE A 326 -19.87 0.00 16.85
CA ILE A 326 -18.99 -0.69 15.88
C ILE A 326 -19.32 -2.20 15.90
N GLN A 327 -19.37 -2.84 17.06
CA GLN A 327 -19.71 -4.26 17.17
C GLN A 327 -21.10 -4.57 16.62
N LYS A 328 -22.11 -3.72 16.89
CA LYS A 328 -23.44 -3.84 16.31
C LYS A 328 -23.43 -3.73 14.78
N CYS A 329 -22.65 -2.80 14.24
CA CYS A 329 -22.48 -2.59 12.80
C CYS A 329 -21.79 -3.77 12.11
N LEU A 330 -20.84 -4.41 12.78
CA LEU A 330 -20.07 -5.55 12.26
C LEU A 330 -20.78 -6.90 12.39
N LYS A 331 -21.85 -6.98 13.19
CA LYS A 331 -22.56 -8.24 13.44
C LYS A 331 -22.98 -8.94 12.14
N GLY A 332 -22.68 -10.24 12.06
CA GLY A 332 -22.97 -11.08 10.90
C GLY A 332 -22.12 -10.76 9.66
N LYS A 333 -20.99 -10.07 9.82
CA LYS A 333 -20.11 -9.68 8.70
C LYS A 333 -18.76 -10.37 8.78
N LYS A 334 -18.09 -10.40 7.65
CA LYS A 334 -16.69 -10.81 7.52
C LYS A 334 -15.85 -9.63 7.02
N LEU A 335 -14.74 -9.34 7.69
CA LEU A 335 -13.75 -8.36 7.23
C LEU A 335 -12.55 -9.10 6.62
N VAL A 336 -12.22 -8.76 5.38
CA VAL A 336 -11.02 -9.27 4.71
C VAL A 336 -10.08 -8.12 4.40
N ILE A 337 -8.85 -8.25 4.87
CA ILE A 337 -7.80 -7.25 4.70
C ILE A 337 -6.70 -7.84 3.83
N PHE A 338 -6.42 -7.21 2.71
CA PHE A 338 -5.32 -7.56 1.81
C PHE A 338 -4.22 -6.52 1.89
N GLY A 339 -2.97 -6.98 1.96
CA GLY A 339 -1.86 -6.05 1.87
C GLY A 339 -0.55 -6.57 2.45
N ASP A 340 0.31 -5.64 2.81
CA ASP A 340 1.63 -5.87 3.38
C ASP A 340 1.61 -5.89 4.93
N SER A 341 2.79 -5.83 5.55
CA SER A 341 2.94 -5.83 7.01
C SER A 341 2.20 -4.66 7.69
N THR A 342 1.98 -3.55 7.00
CA THR A 342 1.30 -2.39 7.57
C THR A 342 -0.21 -2.62 7.71
N THR A 343 -0.82 -3.42 6.83
CA THR A 343 -2.21 -3.88 7.00
C THR A 343 -2.32 -5.07 7.95
N ARG A 344 -1.28 -5.90 8.06
CA ARG A 344 -1.20 -6.87 9.15
C ARG A 344 -1.23 -6.16 10.50
N GLN A 345 -0.56 -5.02 10.63
CA GLN A 345 -0.60 -4.18 11.83
C GLN A 345 -2.03 -3.69 12.13
N TRP A 346 -2.85 -3.39 11.10
CA TRP A 346 -4.28 -3.12 11.27
C TRP A 346 -5.01 -4.31 11.85
N PHE A 347 -4.80 -5.50 11.29
CA PHE A 347 -5.39 -6.73 11.81
C PHE A 347 -5.00 -6.97 13.29
N GLN A 348 -3.71 -6.81 13.61
CA GLN A 348 -3.18 -6.94 14.98
C GLN A 348 -3.74 -5.88 15.95
N SER A 349 -4.07 -4.69 15.47
CA SER A 349 -4.73 -3.64 16.25
C SER A 349 -6.22 -3.93 16.47
N LEU A 350 -6.88 -4.51 15.47
CA LEU A 350 -8.31 -4.85 15.50
C LEU A 350 -8.64 -6.00 16.43
N GLU A 351 -7.79 -7.03 16.47
CA GLU A 351 -8.02 -8.25 17.23
C GLU A 351 -8.28 -7.96 18.72
N PRO A 352 -7.41 -7.27 19.47
CA PRO A 352 -7.69 -6.92 20.87
C PRO A 352 -8.76 -5.82 21.00
N PHE A 353 -8.83 -4.86 20.05
CA PHE A 353 -9.80 -3.78 20.08
C PHE A 353 -11.25 -4.29 20.02
N LEU A 354 -11.51 -5.28 19.16
CA LEU A 354 -12.82 -5.91 19.01
C LEU A 354 -13.03 -7.09 19.98
N LYS A 355 -12.00 -7.49 20.74
CA LYS A 355 -11.97 -8.65 21.63
C LYS A 355 -12.22 -9.95 20.89
N CYS A 356 -11.57 -10.11 19.74
CA CYS A 356 -11.61 -11.32 18.94
C CYS A 356 -10.55 -12.32 19.40
N ARG A 357 -10.74 -13.60 19.08
CA ARG A 357 -9.78 -14.67 19.35
C ARG A 357 -9.06 -15.06 18.06
N LEU A 358 -7.73 -14.98 18.07
CA LEU A 358 -6.90 -15.46 16.97
C LEU A 358 -7.05 -16.98 16.84
N VAL A 359 -7.40 -17.49 15.65
CA VAL A 359 -7.55 -18.92 15.34
C VAL A 359 -6.48 -19.46 14.41
N SER A 360 -5.76 -18.59 13.71
CA SER A 360 -4.53 -18.94 13.01
C SER A 360 -3.38 -19.13 13.98
N GLU A 361 -2.29 -19.75 13.53
CA GLU A 361 -1.06 -19.82 14.34
C GLU A 361 -0.62 -18.40 14.76
N SER A 362 -0.12 -18.28 15.99
CA SER A 362 0.37 -17.01 16.51
C SER A 362 1.47 -16.42 15.61
N TRP A 363 1.51 -15.11 15.53
CA TRP A 363 2.54 -14.38 14.80
C TRP A 363 3.93 -14.73 15.36
N SER A 364 4.78 -15.23 14.49
CA SER A 364 6.20 -15.42 14.78
C SER A 364 7.01 -14.81 13.64
N THR A 365 8.27 -14.51 13.90
CA THR A 365 9.21 -14.03 12.87
C THR A 365 9.37 -15.00 11.70
N THR A 366 8.95 -16.25 11.88
CA THR A 366 8.99 -17.31 10.85
C THR A 366 7.70 -17.46 10.06
N LYS A 367 6.60 -16.83 10.49
CA LYS A 367 5.25 -17.03 9.91
C LYS A 367 4.53 -15.74 9.57
N TRP A 368 5.19 -14.60 9.64
CA TRP A 368 4.59 -13.28 9.46
C TRP A 368 3.99 -13.03 8.06
N HIS A 369 4.37 -13.82 7.05
CA HIS A 369 3.87 -13.74 5.68
C HIS A 369 2.69 -14.70 5.41
N LYS A 370 2.24 -15.48 6.39
CA LYS A 370 1.09 -16.38 6.26
C LYS A 370 -0.21 -15.66 6.57
N PRO A 371 -1.33 -16.08 5.93
CA PRO A 371 -2.65 -15.56 6.26
C PRO A 371 -2.98 -15.71 7.75
N ALA A 372 -3.77 -14.76 8.26
CA ALA A 372 -4.26 -14.78 9.63
C ALA A 372 -5.77 -14.70 9.68
N LYS A 373 -6.36 -15.32 10.73
CA LYS A 373 -7.79 -15.33 10.97
C LYS A 373 -8.10 -15.16 12.45
N ALA A 374 -9.11 -14.34 12.75
CA ALA A 374 -9.66 -14.20 14.09
C ALA A 374 -11.19 -14.26 14.07
N LEU A 375 -11.77 -14.76 15.17
CA LEU A 375 -13.21 -14.88 15.39
C LEU A 375 -13.63 -14.06 16.59
N CYS A 376 -14.72 -13.34 16.44
CA CYS A 376 -15.37 -12.55 17.49
C CYS A 376 -16.74 -13.16 17.77
N GLU A 377 -16.76 -14.28 18.47
CA GLU A 377 -17.94 -15.12 18.68
C GLU A 377 -19.08 -14.38 19.38
N HIS A 378 -18.75 -13.42 20.25
CA HIS A 378 -19.73 -12.67 21.05
C HIS A 378 -20.64 -11.72 20.24
N PHE A 379 -20.31 -11.42 18.97
CA PHE A 379 -21.18 -10.64 18.07
C PHE A 379 -21.18 -11.16 16.63
N ASP A 380 -20.86 -12.43 16.43
CA ASP A 380 -20.90 -13.10 15.12
C ASP A 380 -20.15 -12.32 14.03
N PHE A 381 -18.83 -12.14 14.24
CA PHE A 381 -17.96 -11.47 13.31
C PHE A 381 -16.66 -12.24 13.11
N SER A 382 -16.14 -12.21 11.89
CA SER A 382 -14.83 -12.77 11.60
C SER A 382 -13.97 -11.80 10.82
N MET A 383 -12.67 -11.93 10.97
CA MET A 383 -11.71 -11.15 10.17
C MET A 383 -10.55 -12.01 9.70
N GLU A 384 -10.08 -11.73 8.49
CA GLU A 384 -8.97 -12.41 7.85
C GLU A 384 -7.99 -11.39 7.27
N TRP A 385 -6.70 -11.69 7.32
CA TRP A 385 -5.65 -10.94 6.66
C TRP A 385 -4.90 -11.83 5.68
N PHE A 386 -4.62 -11.32 4.48
CA PHE A 386 -3.89 -12.02 3.44
C PHE A 386 -2.74 -11.14 2.93
N PRO A 387 -1.51 -11.70 2.81
CA PRO A 387 -0.39 -11.01 2.19
C PRO A 387 -0.60 -10.83 0.68
N ASN A 388 0.03 -9.79 0.12
CA ASN A 388 0.09 -9.60 -1.33
C ASN A 388 0.91 -10.74 -2.00
N ALA A 389 0.67 -10.96 -3.30
CA ALA A 389 1.55 -11.75 -4.15
C ALA A 389 2.88 -11.02 -4.46
N LEU A 390 3.76 -11.67 -5.21
CA LEU A 390 5.03 -11.07 -5.64
C LEU A 390 4.82 -9.80 -6.50
N PRO A 391 5.65 -8.77 -6.32
CA PRO A 391 6.77 -8.73 -5.39
C PRO A 391 6.30 -8.59 -3.94
N PHE A 392 6.73 -9.48 -3.08
CA PHE A 392 6.47 -9.47 -1.66
C PHE A 392 7.77 -9.81 -0.91
N ASN A 393 8.16 -8.99 0.05
CA ASN A 393 9.38 -9.24 0.80
C ASN A 393 9.17 -10.39 1.79
N VAL A 394 9.73 -11.53 1.48
CA VAL A 394 9.68 -12.73 2.33
C VAL A 394 10.81 -12.77 3.37
N GLY A 395 11.66 -11.76 3.42
CA GLY A 395 12.87 -11.75 4.25
C GLY A 395 13.99 -12.60 3.65
N LYS A 396 15.00 -12.91 4.46
CA LYS A 396 16.19 -13.70 4.04
C LYS A 396 15.98 -15.22 4.09
N ARG A 397 14.77 -15.70 4.32
CA ARG A 397 14.43 -17.12 4.37
C ARG A 397 13.77 -17.55 3.08
N TRP A 398 13.87 -18.83 2.76
CA TRP A 398 13.15 -19.43 1.65
C TRP A 398 11.67 -19.62 2.00
N GLU A 399 10.80 -19.20 1.10
CA GLU A 399 9.35 -19.33 1.24
C GLU A 399 8.73 -19.97 0.01
N SER A 400 7.82 -20.91 0.25
CA SER A 400 7.10 -21.60 -0.81
C SER A 400 6.19 -20.63 -1.56
N ARG A 401 6.27 -20.63 -2.89
CA ARG A 401 5.42 -19.83 -3.79
C ARG A 401 3.93 -20.05 -3.58
N ARG A 402 3.51 -21.20 -3.07
CA ARG A 402 2.10 -21.56 -2.87
C ARG A 402 1.33 -20.63 -1.92
N TYR A 403 2.04 -19.87 -1.06
CA TYR A 403 1.41 -18.91 -0.15
C TYR A 403 1.26 -17.51 -0.76
N LEU A 404 1.84 -17.29 -1.93
CA LEU A 404 1.91 -15.98 -2.58
C LEU A 404 0.81 -15.88 -3.63
N ARG A 405 -0.37 -15.46 -3.20
CA ARG A 405 -1.55 -15.38 -4.06
C ARG A 405 -1.94 -13.93 -4.34
N PRO A 406 -2.25 -13.56 -5.60
CA PRO A 406 -2.68 -12.21 -5.92
C PRO A 406 -3.99 -11.82 -5.25
N VAL A 407 -4.10 -10.56 -4.82
CA VAL A 407 -5.34 -9.99 -4.28
C VAL A 407 -6.49 -10.12 -5.27
N SER A 408 -6.24 -9.88 -6.57
CA SER A 408 -7.25 -10.04 -7.62
C SER A 408 -7.86 -11.44 -7.65
N ALA A 409 -7.06 -12.51 -7.49
CA ALA A 409 -7.55 -13.88 -7.47
C ALA A 409 -8.46 -14.15 -6.25
N TYR A 410 -8.12 -13.62 -5.07
CA TYR A 410 -9.00 -13.72 -3.91
C TYR A 410 -10.33 -12.98 -4.13
N LEU A 411 -10.28 -11.78 -4.73
CA LEU A 411 -11.49 -11.00 -5.01
C LEU A 411 -12.43 -11.71 -5.98
N GLU A 412 -11.90 -12.44 -6.97
CA GLU A 412 -12.70 -13.21 -7.92
C GLU A 412 -13.37 -14.45 -7.29
N GLU A 413 -12.85 -14.97 -6.18
CA GLU A 413 -13.41 -16.12 -5.47
C GLU A 413 -14.49 -15.77 -4.46
N ILE A 414 -14.64 -14.49 -4.08
CA ILE A 414 -15.72 -14.06 -3.20
C ILE A 414 -17.06 -14.35 -3.90
N GLY A 415 -17.91 -15.14 -3.24
CA GLY A 415 -19.18 -15.61 -3.76
C GLY A 415 -20.20 -14.49 -3.92
N HIS A 416 -21.40 -14.87 -4.37
CA HIS A 416 -22.53 -13.93 -4.50
C HIS A 416 -23.17 -13.64 -3.14
N ASN A 417 -23.58 -12.39 -2.93
CA ASN A 417 -24.37 -11.95 -1.76
C ASN A 417 -23.68 -12.21 -0.40
N GLU A 418 -22.35 -12.27 -0.37
CA GLU A 418 -21.63 -12.37 0.88
C GLU A 418 -21.67 -11.03 1.66
N ASN A 419 -21.93 -11.11 2.96
CA ASN A 419 -21.91 -9.95 3.85
C ASN A 419 -20.48 -9.62 4.27
N ILE A 420 -19.72 -9.05 3.35
CA ILE A 420 -18.27 -8.89 3.44
C ILE A 420 -17.86 -7.42 3.37
N ILE A 421 -16.81 -7.10 4.11
CA ILE A 421 -16.08 -5.83 4.07
C ILE A 421 -14.68 -6.15 3.56
N VAL A 422 -14.22 -5.41 2.57
CA VAL A 422 -12.92 -5.63 1.93
C VAL A 422 -12.04 -4.39 2.13
N VAL A 423 -10.81 -4.60 2.61
CA VAL A 423 -9.76 -3.58 2.65
C VAL A 423 -8.63 -4.03 1.74
N VAL A 424 -8.29 -3.20 0.76
CA VAL A 424 -7.18 -3.44 -0.17
C VAL A 424 -6.07 -2.44 0.10
N HIS A 425 -4.85 -2.92 0.15
CA HIS A 425 -3.66 -2.08 0.24
C HIS A 425 -2.48 -2.74 -0.48
N MET A 426 -1.75 -1.92 -1.22
CA MET A 426 -0.45 -2.31 -1.79
C MET A 426 0.49 -1.13 -1.65
N TYR A 427 1.67 -1.35 -1.06
CA TYR A 427 2.58 -0.23 -0.88
C TYR A 427 4.05 -0.64 -0.71
N VAL A 428 4.48 -0.95 0.52
CA VAL A 428 5.89 -0.99 0.93
C VAL A 428 6.74 -1.91 0.07
N HIS A 429 6.22 -3.07 -0.31
CA HIS A 429 6.98 -4.03 -1.12
C HIS A 429 7.17 -3.61 -2.59
N PHE A 430 6.43 -2.59 -3.04
CA PHE A 430 6.51 -2.06 -4.41
C PHE A 430 7.49 -0.90 -4.55
N ILE A 431 7.84 -0.22 -3.46
CA ILE A 431 8.74 0.96 -3.51
C ILE A 431 10.13 0.66 -4.07
N ALA A 432 10.54 -0.61 -4.00
CA ALA A 432 11.82 -1.08 -4.51
C ALA A 432 11.85 -1.29 -6.04
N TYR A 433 10.69 -1.20 -6.70
CA TYR A 433 10.52 -1.49 -8.12
C TYR A 433 10.07 -0.26 -8.89
N HIS A 434 10.27 -0.30 -10.21
CA HIS A 434 9.72 0.72 -11.08
C HIS A 434 8.19 0.84 -10.89
N PRO A 435 7.61 2.06 -10.91
CA PRO A 435 6.17 2.28 -10.69
C PRO A 435 5.25 1.47 -11.62
N ASP A 436 5.70 1.08 -12.81
CA ASP A 436 4.95 0.22 -13.72
C ASP A 436 4.52 -1.11 -13.08
N VAL A 437 5.32 -1.63 -12.13
CA VAL A 437 4.98 -2.86 -11.40
C VAL A 437 3.75 -2.65 -10.53
N PHE A 438 3.69 -1.53 -9.83
CA PHE A 438 2.52 -1.16 -9.04
C PHE A 438 1.31 -0.93 -9.94
N TRP A 439 1.51 -0.22 -11.07
CA TRP A 439 0.45 0.09 -12.03
C TRP A 439 -0.22 -1.17 -12.59
N ASP A 440 0.56 -2.15 -13.06
CA ASP A 440 0.00 -3.44 -13.54
C ASP A 440 -0.86 -4.12 -12.46
N ARG A 441 -0.39 -4.13 -11.21
CA ARG A 441 -1.10 -4.78 -10.09
C ARG A 441 -2.39 -4.06 -9.73
N ILE A 442 -2.34 -2.74 -9.58
CA ILE A 442 -3.50 -1.96 -9.11
C ILE A 442 -4.62 -1.94 -10.16
N GLN A 443 -4.29 -1.92 -11.46
CA GLN A 443 -5.28 -2.04 -12.54
C GLN A 443 -6.02 -3.39 -12.50
N ARG A 444 -5.30 -4.49 -12.25
CA ARG A 444 -5.90 -5.82 -12.13
C ARG A 444 -6.82 -5.89 -10.91
N ILE A 445 -6.41 -5.34 -9.78
CA ILE A 445 -7.24 -5.25 -8.57
C ILE A 445 -8.50 -4.43 -8.84
N ALA A 446 -8.39 -3.27 -9.48
CA ALA A 446 -9.54 -2.43 -9.82
C ALA A 446 -10.54 -3.16 -10.73
N ARG A 447 -10.05 -4.00 -11.66
CA ARG A 447 -10.90 -4.87 -12.50
C ARG A 447 -11.63 -5.91 -11.65
N SER A 448 -10.93 -6.63 -10.78
CA SER A 448 -11.55 -7.62 -9.89
C SER A 448 -12.52 -7.01 -8.88
N VAL A 449 -12.25 -5.78 -8.41
CA VAL A 449 -13.20 -5.00 -7.60
C VAL A 449 -14.47 -4.70 -8.39
N ARG A 450 -14.37 -4.34 -9.68
CA ARG A 450 -15.55 -4.11 -10.53
C ARG A 450 -16.39 -5.39 -10.67
N HIS A 451 -15.76 -6.54 -10.90
CA HIS A 451 -16.45 -7.82 -10.97
C HIS A 451 -17.08 -8.20 -9.61
N LEU A 452 -16.38 -7.95 -8.51
CA LEU A 452 -16.92 -8.18 -7.17
C LEU A 452 -18.17 -7.33 -6.91
N LEU A 453 -18.15 -6.05 -7.27
CA LEU A 453 -19.30 -5.14 -7.12
C LEU A 453 -20.50 -5.54 -7.98
N GLN A 454 -20.27 -6.18 -9.14
CA GLN A 454 -21.34 -6.75 -9.96
C GLN A 454 -21.99 -7.97 -9.27
N ARG A 455 -21.19 -8.84 -8.62
CA ARG A 455 -21.68 -10.02 -7.89
C ARG A 455 -22.26 -9.68 -6.52
N ASN A 456 -21.71 -8.66 -5.86
CA ASN A 456 -22.03 -8.22 -4.51
C ASN A 456 -22.22 -6.70 -4.46
N PRO A 457 -23.38 -6.15 -4.90
CA PRO A 457 -23.59 -4.70 -4.95
C PRO A 457 -23.53 -4.01 -3.58
N HIS A 458 -23.71 -4.76 -2.50
CA HIS A 458 -23.73 -4.25 -1.12
C HIS A 458 -22.39 -4.38 -0.39
N VAL A 459 -21.38 -4.97 -1.03
CA VAL A 459 -20.05 -5.08 -0.44
C VAL A 459 -19.48 -3.67 -0.14
N LYS A 460 -18.87 -3.53 1.03
CA LYS A 460 -18.13 -2.31 1.39
C LYS A 460 -16.65 -2.51 1.10
N ILE A 461 -16.11 -1.66 0.25
CA ILE A 461 -14.72 -1.75 -0.20
C ILE A 461 -13.97 -0.49 0.20
N PHE A 462 -12.83 -0.68 0.82
CA PHE A 462 -11.89 0.36 1.21
C PHE A 462 -10.57 0.18 0.48
N MET A 463 -10.09 1.24 -0.14
CA MET A 463 -8.70 1.33 -0.59
C MET A 463 -7.92 2.10 0.47
N LYS A 464 -7.05 1.41 1.20
CA LYS A 464 -6.16 2.06 2.15
C LYS A 464 -5.01 2.69 1.37
N GLY A 465 -4.93 4.01 1.40
CA GLY A 465 -3.81 4.78 0.85
C GLY A 465 -2.50 4.51 1.58
N THR A 466 -1.44 5.05 1.05
CA THR A 466 -0.09 4.94 1.59
C THR A 466 0.07 5.74 2.88
N HIS A 467 1.16 5.53 3.59
CA HIS A 467 1.58 6.34 4.74
C HIS A 467 3.04 6.75 4.60
N THR A 468 3.46 7.73 5.36
CA THR A 468 4.81 8.27 5.34
C THR A 468 5.76 7.39 6.17
N PHE A 469 6.97 7.15 5.67
CA PHE A 469 8.11 6.66 6.46
C PHE A 469 9.42 7.14 5.84
N LEU A 470 10.46 7.25 6.62
CA LEU A 470 11.78 7.63 6.09
C LEU A 470 12.56 6.41 5.66
N SER A 471 12.86 6.35 4.37
CA SER A 471 13.71 5.32 3.80
C SER A 471 14.40 5.89 2.56
N PHE A 472 15.64 5.47 2.32
CA PHE A 472 16.33 5.81 1.09
C PHE A 472 15.60 5.27 -0.16
N ASP A 473 14.83 4.20 0.00
CA ASP A 473 14.09 3.53 -1.08
C ASP A 473 12.83 4.25 -1.53
N GLY A 474 12.45 5.38 -0.88
CA GLY A 474 11.49 6.22 -1.53
C GLY A 474 10.14 6.37 -0.89
N ASP A 475 10.11 7.02 0.24
CA ASP A 475 8.87 7.62 0.73
C ASP A 475 8.19 8.54 -0.34
N TYR A 476 8.95 9.07 -1.29
CA TYR A 476 8.41 9.80 -2.43
C TYR A 476 7.37 9.00 -3.23
N PHE A 477 7.59 7.69 -3.44
CA PHE A 477 6.68 6.85 -4.22
C PHE A 477 5.32 6.65 -3.58
N ASN A 478 5.13 6.99 -2.31
CA ASN A 478 3.82 6.92 -1.67
C ASN A 478 2.79 7.80 -2.40
N SER A 479 3.13 9.04 -2.75
CA SER A 479 2.25 9.94 -3.49
C SER A 479 1.99 9.46 -4.93
N VAL A 480 3.01 8.88 -5.56
CA VAL A 480 2.89 8.29 -6.91
C VAL A 480 1.90 7.13 -6.90
N PHE A 481 2.00 6.23 -5.92
CA PHE A 481 1.10 5.07 -5.81
C PHE A 481 -0.33 5.45 -5.44
N ASP A 482 -0.54 6.47 -4.60
CA ASP A 482 -1.87 7.00 -4.32
C ASP A 482 -2.50 7.60 -5.59
N ASN A 483 -1.75 8.34 -6.40
CA ASN A 483 -2.20 8.87 -7.68
C ASN A 483 -2.52 7.75 -8.70
N MET A 484 -1.67 6.73 -8.80
CA MET A 484 -1.92 5.55 -9.62
C MET A 484 -3.18 4.82 -9.18
N SER A 485 -3.39 4.66 -7.88
CA SER A 485 -4.62 4.08 -7.33
C SER A 485 -5.85 4.89 -7.71
N HIS A 486 -5.78 6.22 -7.60
CA HIS A 486 -6.85 7.12 -8.03
C HIS A 486 -7.21 6.92 -9.52
N GLN A 487 -6.23 6.83 -10.39
CA GLN A 487 -6.46 6.61 -11.82
C GLN A 487 -6.99 5.20 -12.12
N ALA A 488 -6.45 4.16 -11.50
CA ALA A 488 -6.88 2.78 -11.73
C ALA A 488 -8.33 2.54 -11.29
N PHE A 489 -8.77 3.22 -10.22
CA PHE A 489 -10.14 3.12 -9.69
C PHE A 489 -11.11 4.12 -10.32
N LYS A 490 -10.71 4.87 -11.35
CA LYS A 490 -11.62 5.76 -12.08
C LYS A 490 -12.87 5.00 -12.55
N GLY A 491 -14.05 5.57 -12.25
CA GLY A 491 -15.35 4.93 -12.47
C GLY A 491 -15.78 3.95 -11.36
N LEU A 492 -15.03 3.87 -10.25
CA LEU A 492 -15.38 3.13 -9.03
C LEU A 492 -15.36 4.02 -7.78
N HIS A 493 -15.08 5.31 -7.93
CA HIS A 493 -14.92 6.24 -6.81
C HIS A 493 -16.19 6.38 -5.95
N ASP A 494 -17.38 6.22 -6.54
CA ASP A 494 -18.66 6.26 -5.85
C ASP A 494 -18.99 4.96 -5.07
N LYS A 495 -18.20 3.89 -5.27
CA LYS A 495 -18.41 2.55 -4.68
C LYS A 495 -17.31 2.16 -3.71
N VAL A 496 -16.12 2.76 -3.83
CA VAL A 496 -14.93 2.43 -3.05
C VAL A 496 -14.51 3.64 -2.24
N VAL A 497 -14.35 3.48 -0.93
CA VAL A 497 -13.85 4.54 -0.05
C VAL A 497 -12.32 4.57 -0.11
N PHE A 498 -11.73 5.70 -0.43
CA PHE A 498 -10.28 5.91 -0.34
C PHE A 498 -9.92 6.47 1.05
N LEU A 499 -9.09 5.74 1.78
CA LEU A 499 -8.60 6.18 3.10
C LEU A 499 -7.23 6.83 2.92
N LYS A 500 -7.17 8.16 2.89
CA LYS A 500 -5.94 8.94 2.74
C LYS A 500 -5.12 8.91 4.04
N ILE A 501 -4.45 7.78 4.29
CA ILE A 501 -3.72 7.52 5.53
C ILE A 501 -2.45 8.35 5.68
N ARG A 502 -1.91 8.85 4.57
CA ARG A 502 -0.71 9.69 4.58
C ARG A 502 -0.82 10.90 5.51
N ASP A 503 -1.98 11.56 5.56
CA ASP A 503 -2.19 12.73 6.41
C ASP A 503 -2.01 12.45 7.91
N PHE A 504 -2.30 11.22 8.35
CA PHE A 504 -2.08 10.80 9.74
C PHE A 504 -0.60 10.81 10.10
N THR A 505 0.24 10.33 9.22
CA THR A 505 1.69 10.20 9.44
C THR A 505 2.44 11.48 9.13
N ASP A 506 2.04 12.23 8.09
CA ASP A 506 2.61 13.55 7.79
C ASP A 506 2.34 14.55 8.92
N ALA A 507 1.14 14.55 9.52
CA ALA A 507 0.79 15.42 10.64
C ALA A 507 1.71 15.22 11.85
N LYS A 508 2.00 13.96 12.22
CA LYS A 508 2.90 13.62 13.34
C LYS A 508 4.37 13.57 12.96
N LYS A 509 4.70 13.66 11.67
CA LYS A 509 6.05 13.46 11.15
C LYS A 509 6.60 12.10 11.58
N THR A 510 5.76 11.06 11.41
CA THR A 510 6.13 9.67 11.72
C THR A 510 7.08 9.13 10.66
N PHE A 511 8.19 8.55 11.10
CA PHE A 511 9.26 8.08 10.21
C PHE A 511 9.35 6.55 10.12
N ASP A 512 8.62 5.85 10.97
CA ASP A 512 8.65 4.40 11.03
C ASP A 512 7.78 3.77 9.93
N ILE A 513 8.31 2.75 9.28
CA ILE A 513 7.57 1.93 8.31
C ILE A 513 6.33 1.27 8.94
N HIS A 514 6.40 1.01 10.24
CA HIS A 514 5.30 0.51 11.05
C HIS A 514 4.92 1.60 12.06
N PRO A 515 3.91 2.44 11.76
CA PRO A 515 3.48 3.49 12.70
C PRO A 515 3.14 2.94 14.08
N PRO A 516 3.26 3.74 15.15
CA PRO A 516 2.84 3.35 16.50
C PRO A 516 1.41 2.80 16.53
N PHE A 517 1.15 1.80 17.37
CA PHE A 517 -0.18 1.16 17.42
C PHE A 517 -1.30 2.13 17.80
N GLU A 518 -1.01 3.19 18.54
CA GLU A 518 -1.96 4.27 18.86
C GLU A 518 -2.43 4.97 17.59
N ASP A 519 -1.52 5.27 16.67
CA ASP A 519 -1.84 5.90 15.39
C ASP A 519 -2.58 4.94 14.47
N VAL A 520 -2.15 3.68 14.42
CA VAL A 520 -2.86 2.63 13.68
C VAL A 520 -4.31 2.48 14.17
N LYS A 521 -4.54 2.56 15.49
CA LYS A 521 -5.88 2.51 16.06
C LYS A 521 -6.76 3.67 15.59
N GLU A 522 -6.21 4.88 15.46
CA GLU A 522 -6.95 6.02 14.94
C GLU A 522 -7.25 5.86 13.42
N MET A 523 -6.32 5.31 12.64
CA MET A 523 -6.55 4.97 11.22
C MET A 523 -7.69 3.96 11.06
N VAL A 524 -7.72 2.92 11.90
CA VAL A 524 -8.77 1.90 11.89
C VAL A 524 -10.12 2.48 12.32
N LYS A 525 -10.16 3.34 13.33
CA LYS A 525 -11.38 4.06 13.73
C LYS A 525 -11.90 4.96 12.60
N TYR A 526 -11.01 5.61 11.87
CA TYR A 526 -11.36 6.40 10.71
C TYR A 526 -12.05 5.55 9.62
N MET A 527 -11.55 4.34 9.34
CA MET A 527 -12.21 3.38 8.46
C MET A 527 -13.63 3.04 8.97
N PHE A 528 -13.78 2.73 10.26
CA PHE A 528 -15.10 2.43 10.83
C PHE A 528 -16.06 3.61 10.75
N SER A 529 -15.57 4.83 10.78
CA SER A 529 -16.42 6.03 10.62
C SER A 529 -17.14 6.07 9.27
N TYR A 530 -16.54 5.50 8.20
CA TYR A 530 -17.20 5.38 6.89
C TYR A 530 -18.04 4.10 6.74
N LEU A 531 -17.82 3.13 7.61
CA LEU A 531 -18.54 1.87 7.56
C LEU A 531 -19.84 1.90 8.37
N CYS A 532 -19.76 2.53 9.54
CA CYS A 532 -20.79 2.47 10.58
C CYS A 532 -21.46 3.81 10.84
#